data_a7d463ad2d9bf5bd3bfcfc5adf354f90
#
_entry.id   a7d463ad2d9bf5bd3bfcfc5adf354f90
#
_cell.length_a   1.000
_cell.length_b   1.000
_cell.length_c   1.000
_cell.angle_alpha   90.00
_cell.angle_beta   90.00
_cell.angle_gamma   90.00
#
_symmetry.space_group_name_H-M   'P 1'
#
loop_
_entity.id
_entity.type
_entity.pdbx_description
1 polymer ?
#
loop_
_entity_poly.entity_id
_entity_poly.type
_entity_poly.pdbx_seq_one_letter_code
_entity_poly.pdbx_strand_id
1 'polypeptide(L)'
;MRSAQTLGLVTIITAALAQQAPVDIKPRIKGPVAPATETSIDRKANIRVDTTLVLIPVAVTDPMMRFVTGLDKENFKVYEDKIEQVVTQFSSEDAPLSVGIVFDTSGSMGSKLMKSRQAVTQFLKTANPEDEFFLVCFNDRPELLVSLTPDTEEIQNRLTFTQAKGRTALLDGVYMAMNHLKKAKNPRKALLIISDGGDNSSRYTETEVRNAVRESDVQIYAIGIYEPMASRGRTPEEMGGPSLLRELSEQTGGKDFGVDNLAELPDVAAKIGLELRNQYVLGYTPKNLVKDGKYRRVQVKLVKTVGLPPLKPAFRTGYYAPTQ
;
A
#
# COMPACT_ATOMS: atom_id res chain seq x y z
N MET A 1 -73.45 -6.11 -33.10
CA MET A 1 -73.23 -7.07 -34.22
C MET A 1 -71.85 -7.68 -34.05
N ARG A 2 -71.86 -9.01 -34.01
CA ARG A 2 -70.73 -9.97 -34.15
C ARG A 2 -69.56 -9.92 -33.22
N SER A 3 -69.64 -10.86 -32.28
CA SER A 3 -68.60 -11.57 -31.54
C SER A 3 -67.54 -12.22 -32.41
N ALA A 4 -66.26 -12.20 -31.96
CA ALA A 4 -65.31 -13.18 -32.37
C ALA A 4 -64.55 -13.67 -31.12
N GLN A 5 -64.84 -14.91 -30.73
CA GLN A 5 -64.11 -15.71 -29.77
C GLN A 5 -62.83 -16.23 -30.41
N THR A 6 -61.70 -16.07 -29.77
CA THR A 6 -60.48 -16.80 -30.11
C THR A 6 -60.12 -17.76 -28.97
N LEU A 7 -60.12 -19.03 -29.32
CA LEU A 7 -59.87 -20.22 -28.55
C LEU A 7 -58.35 -20.34 -28.22
N GLY A 8 -57.99 -20.31 -26.96
CA GLY A 8 -56.59 -20.53 -26.52
C GLY A 8 -56.34 -22.03 -26.32
N LEU A 9 -55.34 -22.55 -27.05
CA LEU A 9 -54.87 -23.92 -26.99
C LEU A 9 -53.93 -24.08 -25.77
N VAL A 10 -54.34 -24.88 -24.78
CA VAL A 10 -53.52 -25.26 -23.63
C VAL A 10 -52.72 -26.51 -23.99
N THR A 11 -51.42 -26.37 -24.14
CA THR A 11 -50.50 -27.51 -24.32
C THR A 11 -50.02 -27.99 -22.96
N ILE A 12 -50.47 -29.21 -22.61
CA ILE A 12 -50.01 -29.93 -21.39
C ILE A 12 -48.69 -30.63 -21.73
N ILE A 13 -47.62 -30.22 -21.09
CA ILE A 13 -46.33 -30.89 -21.16
C ILE A 13 -46.29 -31.91 -20.01
N THR A 14 -46.38 -33.21 -20.31
CA THR A 14 -46.16 -34.31 -19.39
C THR A 14 -44.68 -34.53 -19.20
N ALA A 15 -44.16 -34.29 -17.98
CA ALA A 15 -42.80 -34.63 -17.57
C ALA A 15 -42.73 -36.15 -17.31
N ALA A 16 -41.90 -36.86 -18.06
CA ALA A 16 -41.58 -38.27 -17.83
C ALA A 16 -40.54 -38.35 -16.71
N LEU A 17 -40.91 -38.91 -15.57
CA LEU A 17 -39.95 -39.34 -14.53
C LEU A 17 -39.18 -40.55 -15.03
N ALA A 18 -37.88 -40.41 -15.26
CA ALA A 18 -36.98 -41.57 -15.46
C ALA A 18 -36.67 -42.20 -14.09
N GLN A 19 -37.21 -43.38 -13.85
CA GLN A 19 -36.83 -44.25 -12.72
C GLN A 19 -35.42 -44.81 -12.97
N GLN A 20 -34.49 -44.46 -12.09
CA GLN A 20 -33.16 -45.09 -12.05
C GLN A 20 -33.28 -46.44 -11.37
N ALA A 21 -32.80 -47.49 -12.06
CA ALA A 21 -32.71 -48.85 -11.54
C ALA A 21 -31.66 -48.93 -10.40
N PRO A 22 -31.89 -49.80 -9.38
CA PRO A 22 -30.94 -49.95 -8.28
C PRO A 22 -29.65 -50.63 -8.75
N VAL A 23 -28.52 -50.06 -8.31
CA VAL A 23 -27.18 -50.60 -8.58
C VAL A 23 -26.92 -51.78 -7.64
N ASP A 24 -26.82 -52.97 -8.20
CA ASP A 24 -26.52 -54.23 -7.48
C ASP A 24 -25.01 -54.31 -7.21
N ILE A 25 -24.60 -54.10 -5.94
CA ILE A 25 -23.20 -54.17 -5.51
C ILE A 25 -22.88 -55.57 -5.04
N LYS A 26 -22.25 -56.38 -5.92
CA LYS A 26 -21.71 -57.69 -5.55
C LYS A 26 -20.38 -57.55 -4.82
N PRO A 27 -20.18 -58.18 -3.63
CA PRO A 27 -18.91 -58.15 -2.94
C PRO A 27 -17.82 -58.91 -3.69
N ARG A 28 -16.68 -58.25 -3.91
CA ARG A 28 -15.52 -58.85 -4.59
C ARG A 28 -14.80 -59.81 -3.63
N ILE A 29 -14.82 -61.10 -3.92
CA ILE A 29 -14.09 -62.14 -3.18
C ILE A 29 -12.59 -61.92 -3.37
N LYS A 30 -11.84 -61.77 -2.26
CA LYS A 30 -10.38 -61.65 -2.27
C LYS A 30 -9.77 -63.02 -2.64
N GLY A 31 -9.11 -63.10 -3.79
CA GLY A 31 -8.23 -64.21 -4.13
C GLY A 31 -6.90 -64.13 -3.34
N PRO A 32 -6.11 -65.23 -3.31
CA PRO A 32 -4.89 -65.32 -2.50
C PRO A 32 -3.86 -64.29 -2.94
N VAL A 33 -3.30 -63.57 -1.94
CA VAL A 33 -2.30 -62.54 -2.13
C VAL A 33 -0.95 -63.21 -2.41
N ALA A 34 -0.38 -62.98 -3.60
CA ALA A 34 1.02 -63.25 -3.89
C ALA A 34 1.93 -62.27 -3.10
N PRO A 35 3.16 -62.65 -2.68
CA PRO A 35 4.03 -61.80 -1.91
C PRO A 35 4.41 -60.56 -2.72
N ALA A 36 4.16 -59.40 -2.13
CA ALA A 36 4.47 -58.09 -2.71
C ALA A 36 5.99 -57.92 -2.80
N THR A 37 6.48 -57.80 -4.03
CA THR A 37 7.78 -57.25 -4.29
C THR A 37 7.75 -55.80 -3.82
N GLU A 38 8.58 -55.42 -2.85
CA GLU A 38 8.77 -54.03 -2.40
C GLU A 38 9.29 -53.18 -3.57
N THR A 39 8.37 -52.58 -4.29
CA THR A 39 8.72 -51.49 -5.21
C THR A 39 8.97 -50.27 -4.35
N SER A 40 10.22 -49.89 -4.24
CA SER A 40 10.63 -48.62 -3.60
C SER A 40 9.86 -47.49 -4.29
N ILE A 41 8.85 -46.96 -3.60
CA ILE A 41 8.18 -45.71 -3.99
C ILE A 41 9.21 -44.61 -3.80
N ASP A 42 9.76 -44.19 -4.93
CA ASP A 42 10.58 -42.99 -5.01
C ASP A 42 9.73 -41.81 -4.49
N ARG A 43 9.83 -41.52 -3.20
CA ARG A 43 9.24 -40.34 -2.61
C ARG A 43 9.99 -39.18 -3.22
N LYS A 44 9.44 -38.61 -4.30
CA LYS A 44 9.82 -37.26 -4.76
C LYS A 44 9.70 -36.36 -3.56
N ALA A 45 10.84 -36.04 -2.97
CA ALA A 45 10.90 -35.01 -1.94
C ALA A 45 10.35 -33.73 -2.58
N ASN A 46 9.16 -33.32 -2.16
CA ASN A 46 8.66 -31.97 -2.46
C ASN A 46 9.56 -31.00 -1.69
N ILE A 47 10.65 -30.59 -2.32
CA ILE A 47 11.48 -29.51 -1.81
C ILE A 47 10.62 -28.25 -1.94
N ARG A 48 9.96 -27.85 -0.85
CA ARG A 48 9.41 -26.50 -0.74
C ARG A 48 10.60 -25.55 -0.62
N VAL A 49 10.94 -24.91 -1.71
CA VAL A 49 11.85 -23.76 -1.67
C VAL A 49 10.98 -22.57 -1.30
N ASP A 50 10.99 -22.20 -0.02
CA ASP A 50 10.43 -20.93 0.43
C ASP A 50 11.34 -19.81 -0.10
N THR A 51 11.08 -19.38 -1.32
CA THR A 51 11.81 -18.27 -1.93
C THR A 51 11.21 -16.97 -1.42
N THR A 52 11.90 -16.29 -0.55
CA THR A 52 11.50 -14.95 -0.10
C THR A 52 11.72 -13.98 -1.26
N LEU A 53 10.64 -13.59 -1.92
CA LEU A 53 10.67 -12.56 -2.96
C LEU A 53 10.65 -11.18 -2.28
N VAL A 54 11.62 -10.34 -2.60
CA VAL A 54 11.67 -8.94 -2.16
C VAL A 54 11.15 -8.06 -3.28
N LEU A 55 10.11 -7.28 -3.00
CA LEU A 55 9.52 -6.33 -3.94
C LEU A 55 9.97 -4.91 -3.57
N ILE A 56 10.48 -4.18 -4.54
CA ILE A 56 10.93 -2.79 -4.38
C ILE A 56 10.11 -1.90 -5.33
N PRO A 57 9.15 -1.13 -4.82
CA PRO A 57 8.52 -0.07 -5.59
C PRO A 57 9.54 1.04 -5.86
N VAL A 58 9.60 1.52 -7.10
CA VAL A 58 10.54 2.54 -7.54
C VAL A 58 9.79 3.62 -8.33
N ALA A 59 9.78 4.84 -7.82
CA ALA A 59 9.35 6.00 -8.58
C ALA A 59 10.56 6.61 -9.29
N VAL A 60 10.45 6.92 -10.58
CA VAL A 60 11.51 7.56 -11.34
C VAL A 60 11.06 8.94 -11.78
N THR A 61 11.90 9.95 -11.50
CA THR A 61 11.62 11.34 -11.90
C THR A 61 12.80 11.94 -12.67
N ASP A 62 12.46 12.88 -13.55
CA ASP A 62 13.43 13.74 -14.23
C ASP A 62 13.85 14.93 -13.32
N PRO A 63 14.79 15.78 -13.74
CA PRO A 63 15.21 16.96 -12.97
C PRO A 63 14.09 17.98 -12.69
N MET A 64 13.01 17.96 -13.49
CA MET A 64 11.83 18.81 -13.29
C MET A 64 10.78 18.14 -12.40
N MET A 65 11.14 17.03 -11.72
CA MET A 65 10.24 16.25 -10.87
C MET A 65 9.02 15.68 -11.60
N ARG A 66 9.10 15.47 -12.93
CA ARG A 66 8.07 14.78 -13.71
C ARG A 66 8.34 13.27 -13.68
N PHE A 67 7.28 12.47 -13.64
CA PHE A 67 7.41 11.01 -13.67
C PHE A 67 7.90 10.53 -15.03
N VAL A 68 8.81 9.57 -14.99
CA VAL A 68 9.34 8.93 -16.19
C VAL A 68 8.79 7.52 -16.22
N THR A 69 7.94 7.25 -17.21
CA THR A 69 7.35 5.94 -17.51
C THR A 69 7.98 5.36 -18.77
N GLY A 70 7.76 4.08 -19.06
CA GLY A 70 8.27 3.42 -20.27
C GLY A 70 9.74 2.98 -20.17
N LEU A 71 10.29 2.88 -18.95
CA LEU A 71 11.59 2.23 -18.75
C LEU A 71 11.41 0.72 -18.70
N ASP A 72 12.33 -0.02 -19.27
CA ASP A 72 12.37 -1.47 -19.24
C ASP A 72 13.18 -2.00 -18.06
N LYS A 73 13.05 -3.28 -17.77
CA LYS A 73 13.76 -3.97 -16.69
C LYS A 73 15.28 -3.75 -16.76
N GLU A 74 15.84 -3.74 -17.96
CA GLU A 74 17.27 -3.57 -18.27
C GLU A 74 17.81 -2.19 -17.86
N ASN A 75 16.94 -1.21 -17.68
CA ASN A 75 17.30 0.11 -17.19
C ASN A 75 17.58 0.15 -15.69
N PHE A 76 17.27 -0.93 -14.95
CA PHE A 76 17.41 -0.99 -13.51
C PHE A 76 18.48 -2.00 -13.09
N LYS A 77 19.31 -1.60 -12.13
CA LYS A 77 20.24 -2.48 -11.40
C LYS A 77 19.94 -2.40 -9.92
N VAL A 78 19.68 -3.54 -9.31
CA VAL A 78 19.38 -3.66 -7.89
C VAL A 78 20.59 -4.22 -7.16
N TYR A 79 20.91 -3.63 -6.02
CA TYR A 79 21.98 -4.11 -5.13
C TYR A 79 21.43 -4.31 -3.74
N GLU A 80 21.81 -5.42 -3.10
CA GLU A 80 21.57 -5.67 -1.68
C GLU A 80 22.91 -5.80 -0.99
N ASP A 81 23.17 -5.01 0.06
CA ASP A 81 24.46 -4.94 0.74
C ASP A 81 25.67 -4.84 -0.20
N LYS A 82 25.52 -4.04 -1.28
CA LYS A 82 26.47 -3.82 -2.37
C LYS A 82 26.64 -5.00 -3.34
N ILE A 83 25.91 -6.10 -3.18
CA ILE A 83 25.92 -7.26 -4.08
C ILE A 83 24.79 -7.08 -5.10
N GLU A 84 25.12 -7.11 -6.39
CA GLU A 84 24.13 -7.01 -7.46
C GLU A 84 23.16 -8.19 -7.42
N GLN A 85 21.86 -7.90 -7.48
CA GLN A 85 20.78 -8.87 -7.48
C GLN A 85 20.16 -8.98 -8.87
N VAL A 86 19.67 -10.17 -9.22
CA VAL A 86 18.98 -10.38 -10.49
C VAL A 86 17.51 -10.03 -10.32
N VAL A 87 17.02 -9.05 -11.05
CA VAL A 87 15.58 -8.74 -11.08
C VAL A 87 14.86 -9.86 -11.82
N THR A 88 14.06 -10.63 -11.08
CA THR A 88 13.29 -11.78 -11.60
C THR A 88 11.85 -11.41 -11.96
N GLN A 89 11.31 -10.38 -11.29
CA GLN A 89 9.99 -9.82 -11.58
C GLN A 89 10.10 -8.34 -11.86
N PHE A 90 9.35 -7.90 -12.85
CA PHE A 90 9.27 -6.49 -13.24
C PHE A 90 7.83 -6.16 -13.63
N SER A 91 7.29 -5.11 -13.08
CA SER A 91 6.02 -4.55 -13.50
C SER A 91 6.11 -3.02 -13.52
N SER A 92 5.51 -2.44 -14.54
CA SER A 92 5.28 -0.99 -14.67
C SER A 92 3.77 -0.68 -14.71
N GLU A 93 2.94 -1.70 -14.50
CA GLU A 93 1.49 -1.57 -14.51
C GLU A 93 0.99 -1.04 -13.18
N ASP A 94 -0.09 -0.29 -13.25
CA ASP A 94 -0.80 0.17 -12.06
C ASP A 94 -1.47 -1.03 -11.37
N ALA A 95 -1.02 -1.33 -10.18
CA ALA A 95 -1.54 -2.41 -9.37
C ALA A 95 -2.32 -1.84 -8.17
N PRO A 96 -3.36 -2.54 -7.69
CA PRO A 96 -4.18 -2.09 -6.58
C PRO A 96 -3.39 -1.72 -5.33
N LEU A 97 -3.83 -0.66 -4.66
CA LEU A 97 -3.21 -0.09 -3.47
C LEU A 97 -4.13 -0.21 -2.25
N SER A 98 -3.53 -0.39 -1.08
CA SER A 98 -4.19 -0.12 0.20
C SER A 98 -3.55 1.11 0.83
N VAL A 99 -4.33 2.17 1.01
CA VAL A 99 -3.82 3.47 1.47
C VAL A 99 -4.47 3.90 2.78
N GLY A 100 -3.64 4.15 3.79
CA GLY A 100 -4.07 4.83 5.01
C GLY A 100 -3.90 6.33 4.90
N ILE A 101 -4.94 7.07 5.21
CA ILE A 101 -4.91 8.53 5.34
C ILE A 101 -4.78 8.84 6.83
N VAL A 102 -3.66 9.48 7.20
CA VAL A 102 -3.36 9.92 8.57
C VAL A 102 -3.50 11.44 8.60
N PHE A 103 -4.61 11.90 9.15
CA PHE A 103 -5.08 13.26 9.01
C PHE A 103 -5.06 14.01 10.34
N ASP A 104 -4.32 15.09 10.38
CA ASP A 104 -4.19 15.95 11.55
C ASP A 104 -5.44 16.80 11.77
N THR A 105 -6.01 16.68 12.96
CA THR A 105 -7.14 17.50 13.45
C THR A 105 -6.79 18.23 14.73
N SER A 106 -5.49 18.50 14.99
CA SER A 106 -5.04 19.29 16.12
C SER A 106 -5.46 20.75 16.00
N GLY A 107 -5.35 21.50 17.09
CA GLY A 107 -5.78 22.90 17.14
C GLY A 107 -5.06 23.80 16.14
N SER A 108 -3.78 23.55 15.83
CA SER A 108 -2.97 24.28 14.84
C SER A 108 -3.48 24.14 13.40
N MET A 109 -4.28 23.11 13.12
CA MET A 109 -4.87 22.85 11.81
C MET A 109 -6.12 23.70 11.51
N GLY A 110 -6.61 24.53 12.45
CA GLY A 110 -7.89 25.24 12.32
C GLY A 110 -8.11 25.95 11.01
N SER A 111 -7.21 26.86 10.61
CA SER A 111 -7.26 27.59 9.34
C SER A 111 -6.93 26.74 8.11
N LYS A 112 -6.21 25.63 8.30
CA LYS A 112 -5.68 24.74 7.27
C LYS A 112 -6.65 23.62 6.91
N LEU A 113 -7.58 23.28 7.83
CA LEU A 113 -8.42 22.07 7.77
C LEU A 113 -9.24 21.96 6.49
N MET A 114 -9.84 23.06 6.02
CA MET A 114 -10.65 23.06 4.80
C MET A 114 -9.81 22.69 3.56
N LYS A 115 -8.61 23.28 3.43
CA LYS A 115 -7.72 23.01 2.30
C LYS A 115 -7.12 21.60 2.38
N SER A 116 -6.83 21.12 3.57
CA SER A 116 -6.37 19.74 3.80
C SER A 116 -7.42 18.72 3.40
N ARG A 117 -8.71 18.96 3.68
CA ARG A 117 -9.81 18.11 3.17
C ARG A 117 -9.90 18.12 1.66
N GLN A 118 -9.74 19.29 1.02
CA GLN A 118 -9.70 19.40 -0.44
C GLN A 118 -8.53 18.59 -1.03
N ALA A 119 -7.38 18.60 -0.35
CA ALA A 119 -6.22 17.80 -0.74
C ALA A 119 -6.54 16.29 -0.72
N VAL A 120 -7.17 15.79 0.37
CA VAL A 120 -7.61 14.39 0.42
C VAL A 120 -8.59 14.07 -0.71
N THR A 121 -9.56 14.95 -0.98
CA THR A 121 -10.50 14.77 -2.09
C THR A 121 -9.79 14.66 -3.44
N GLN A 122 -8.77 15.49 -3.71
CA GLN A 122 -8.01 15.41 -4.95
C GLN A 122 -7.14 14.15 -5.03
N PHE A 123 -6.56 13.72 -3.92
CA PHE A 123 -5.86 12.45 -3.83
C PHE A 123 -6.78 11.28 -4.18
N LEU A 124 -7.96 11.21 -3.56
CA LEU A 124 -8.93 10.14 -3.77
C LEU A 124 -9.49 10.09 -5.22
N LYS A 125 -9.49 11.20 -5.96
CA LYS A 125 -9.84 11.20 -7.40
C LYS A 125 -8.85 10.44 -8.27
N THR A 126 -7.65 10.14 -7.78
CA THR A 126 -6.66 9.33 -8.49
C THR A 126 -6.83 7.84 -8.20
N ALA A 127 -7.80 7.45 -7.38
CA ALA A 127 -8.03 6.07 -6.96
C ALA A 127 -8.51 5.18 -8.11
N ASN A 128 -8.08 3.92 -8.09
CA ASN A 128 -8.62 2.85 -8.91
C ASN A 128 -9.77 2.14 -8.19
N PRO A 129 -10.72 1.52 -8.92
CA PRO A 129 -11.83 0.79 -8.30
C PRO A 129 -11.41 -0.36 -7.38
N GLU A 130 -10.22 -0.93 -7.57
CA GLU A 130 -9.70 -2.04 -6.77
C GLU A 130 -8.91 -1.59 -5.53
N ASP A 131 -8.69 -0.29 -5.38
CA ASP A 131 -8.02 0.25 -4.21
C ASP A 131 -8.91 0.17 -2.98
N GLU A 132 -8.26 0.21 -1.82
CA GLU A 132 -8.96 0.39 -0.55
C GLU A 132 -8.27 1.46 0.29
N PHE A 133 -9.08 2.18 1.04
CA PHE A 133 -8.65 3.30 1.86
C PHE A 133 -9.15 3.14 3.29
N PHE A 134 -8.45 3.72 4.23
CA PHE A 134 -8.95 3.94 5.59
C PHE A 134 -8.52 5.31 6.10
N LEU A 135 -9.19 5.79 7.14
CA LEU A 135 -8.95 7.10 7.70
C LEU A 135 -8.66 7.02 9.20
N VAL A 136 -7.47 7.49 9.58
CA VAL A 136 -7.10 7.78 10.96
C VAL A 136 -7.00 9.28 11.10
N CYS A 137 -7.78 9.87 12.00
CA CYS A 137 -7.61 11.25 12.44
C CYS A 137 -6.90 11.28 13.79
N PHE A 138 -6.09 12.28 14.03
CA PHE A 138 -5.43 12.44 15.32
C PHE A 138 -5.45 13.89 15.81
N ASN A 139 -5.53 14.04 17.11
CA ASN A 139 -5.34 15.25 17.89
C ASN A 139 -4.67 14.87 19.21
N ASP A 140 -5.33 14.97 20.36
CA ASP A 140 -4.80 14.48 21.66
C ASP A 140 -4.49 12.98 21.64
N ARG A 141 -5.15 12.22 20.77
CA ARG A 141 -4.99 10.79 20.51
C ARG A 141 -5.52 10.42 19.13
N PRO A 142 -5.02 9.33 18.52
CA PRO A 142 -5.52 8.87 17.24
C PRO A 142 -6.88 8.15 17.38
N GLU A 143 -7.68 8.26 16.33
CA GLU A 143 -8.96 7.57 16.16
C GLU A 143 -9.10 7.04 14.73
N LEU A 144 -9.47 5.75 14.59
CA LEU A 144 -9.82 5.16 13.31
C LEU A 144 -11.27 5.57 12.97
N LEU A 145 -11.45 6.55 12.09
CA LEU A 145 -12.77 7.05 11.71
C LEU A 145 -13.46 6.21 10.65
N VAL A 146 -12.67 5.66 9.71
CA VAL A 146 -13.15 4.77 8.63
C VAL A 146 -12.20 3.60 8.52
N SER A 147 -12.73 2.38 8.54
CA SER A 147 -11.95 1.16 8.31
C SER A 147 -11.68 0.96 6.80
N LEU A 148 -10.90 -0.07 6.44
CA LEU A 148 -10.58 -0.37 5.03
C LEU A 148 -11.86 -0.51 4.18
N THR A 149 -12.00 0.37 3.19
CA THR A 149 -13.15 0.46 2.28
C THR A 149 -12.68 0.91 0.87
N PRO A 150 -13.30 0.44 -0.21
CA PRO A 150 -13.12 1.01 -1.54
C PRO A 150 -13.96 2.30 -1.74
N ASP A 151 -14.88 2.60 -0.82
CA ASP A 151 -15.76 3.76 -0.92
C ASP A 151 -15.04 5.05 -0.50
N THR A 152 -14.59 5.81 -1.50
CA THR A 152 -13.91 7.10 -1.30
C THR A 152 -14.86 8.19 -0.77
N GLU A 153 -16.17 8.07 -1.02
CA GLU A 153 -17.15 9.04 -0.53
C GLU A 153 -17.33 8.92 0.99
N GLU A 154 -17.26 7.70 1.53
CA GLU A 154 -17.28 7.47 2.98
C GLU A 154 -16.14 8.23 3.69
N ILE A 155 -14.92 8.17 3.14
CA ILE A 155 -13.77 8.91 3.65
C ILE A 155 -14.03 10.43 3.64
N GLN A 156 -14.51 10.96 2.50
CA GLN A 156 -14.77 12.39 2.32
C GLN A 156 -15.88 12.88 3.26
N ASN A 157 -16.95 12.10 3.39
CA ASN A 157 -18.07 12.42 4.27
C ASN A 157 -17.61 12.50 5.74
N ARG A 158 -16.79 11.53 6.19
CA ARG A 158 -16.27 11.54 7.56
C ARG A 158 -15.35 12.72 7.82
N LEU A 159 -14.47 13.06 6.87
CA LEU A 159 -13.61 14.24 6.98
C LEU A 159 -14.40 15.54 7.14
N THR A 160 -15.54 15.66 6.47
CA THR A 160 -16.35 16.88 6.51
C THR A 160 -16.81 17.25 7.93
N PHE A 161 -17.01 16.26 8.79
CA PHE A 161 -17.46 16.47 10.17
C PHE A 161 -16.31 16.59 11.19
N THR A 162 -15.05 16.45 10.77
CA THR A 162 -13.91 16.61 11.68
C THR A 162 -13.75 18.08 12.10
N GLN A 163 -13.26 18.31 13.31
CA GLN A 163 -13.03 19.66 13.84
C GLN A 163 -11.61 19.75 14.38
N ALA A 164 -10.95 20.88 14.12
CA ALA A 164 -9.63 21.13 14.67
C ALA A 164 -9.71 21.44 16.16
N LYS A 165 -9.03 20.65 16.99
CA LYS A 165 -8.96 20.84 18.45
C LYS A 165 -7.85 20.01 19.08
N GLY A 166 -7.44 20.39 20.28
CA GLY A 166 -6.51 19.61 21.09
C GLY A 166 -5.06 19.70 20.63
N ARG A 167 -4.26 18.78 21.11
CA ARG A 167 -2.82 18.62 20.88
C ARG A 167 -2.53 17.80 19.62
N THR A 168 -1.28 17.35 19.44
CA THR A 168 -0.86 16.63 18.25
C THR A 168 -0.17 15.31 18.62
N ALA A 169 -0.86 14.17 18.45
CA ALA A 169 -0.33 12.82 18.66
C ALA A 169 -0.02 12.16 17.30
N LEU A 170 0.89 12.76 16.53
CA LEU A 170 1.26 12.32 15.18
C LEU A 170 1.87 10.90 15.17
N LEU A 171 2.82 10.64 16.07
CA LEU A 171 3.51 9.35 16.13
C LEU A 171 2.54 8.21 16.50
N ASP A 172 1.62 8.46 17.43
CA ASP A 172 0.56 7.50 17.78
C ASP A 172 -0.36 7.25 16.57
N GLY A 173 -0.69 8.29 15.79
CA GLY A 173 -1.50 8.20 14.57
C GLY A 173 -0.82 7.35 13.49
N VAL A 174 0.45 7.59 13.23
CA VAL A 174 1.25 6.79 12.28
C VAL A 174 1.33 5.35 12.72
N TYR A 175 1.61 5.09 13.99
CA TYR A 175 1.71 3.73 14.54
C TYR A 175 0.39 2.97 14.43
N MET A 176 -0.74 3.62 14.77
CA MET A 176 -2.07 3.05 14.59
C MET A 176 -2.35 2.69 13.13
N ALA A 177 -2.07 3.60 12.21
CA ALA A 177 -2.30 3.41 10.78
C ALA A 177 -1.45 2.25 10.21
N MET A 178 -0.18 2.16 10.59
CA MET A 178 0.68 1.05 10.19
C MET A 178 0.16 -0.30 10.67
N ASN A 179 -0.32 -0.39 11.91
CA ASN A 179 -0.92 -1.62 12.43
C ASN A 179 -2.23 -1.97 11.71
N HIS A 180 -3.02 -0.96 11.30
CA HIS A 180 -4.25 -1.20 10.54
C HIS A 180 -3.95 -1.71 9.13
N LEU A 181 -2.89 -1.24 8.46
CA LEU A 181 -2.43 -1.72 7.15
C LEU A 181 -2.00 -3.20 7.13
N LYS A 182 -1.71 -3.81 8.28
CA LYS A 182 -1.43 -5.26 8.33
C LYS A 182 -2.64 -6.09 7.90
N LYS A 183 -3.87 -5.55 8.02
CA LYS A 183 -5.13 -6.19 7.62
C LYS A 183 -5.50 -5.94 6.16
N ALA A 184 -4.75 -5.09 5.47
CA ALA A 184 -5.03 -4.68 4.11
C ALA A 184 -4.80 -5.83 3.12
N LYS A 185 -5.69 -5.96 2.13
CA LYS A 185 -5.70 -7.06 1.16
C LYS A 185 -4.67 -6.89 0.03
N ASN A 186 -4.41 -5.62 -0.36
CA ASN A 186 -3.51 -5.35 -1.48
C ASN A 186 -2.04 -5.45 -1.04
N PRO A 187 -1.16 -6.00 -1.88
CA PRO A 187 0.26 -6.14 -1.56
C PRO A 187 1.00 -4.80 -1.52
N ARG A 188 0.55 -3.82 -2.31
CA ARG A 188 1.11 -2.47 -2.29
C ARG A 188 0.40 -1.64 -1.23
N LYS A 189 1.17 -1.10 -0.30
CA LYS A 189 0.67 -0.38 0.88
C LYS A 189 1.31 0.98 1.01
N ALA A 190 0.50 2.00 1.26
CA ALA A 190 0.99 3.35 1.49
C ALA A 190 0.28 4.06 2.64
N LEU A 191 0.94 5.04 3.24
CA LEU A 191 0.35 6.04 4.13
C LEU A 191 0.47 7.42 3.49
N LEU A 192 -0.60 8.19 3.52
CA LEU A 192 -0.60 9.61 3.24
C LEU A 192 -0.80 10.36 4.55
N ILE A 193 0.23 11.03 5.03
CA ILE A 193 0.20 11.86 6.23
C ILE A 193 -0.05 13.31 5.82
N ILE A 194 -1.03 13.97 6.44
CA ILE A 194 -1.29 15.40 6.25
C ILE A 194 -1.29 16.05 7.64
N SER A 195 -0.27 16.85 7.92
CA SER A 195 -0.04 17.48 9.24
C SER A 195 0.81 18.73 9.10
N ASP A 196 0.80 19.57 10.10
CA ASP A 196 1.78 20.65 10.25
C ASP A 196 3.06 20.22 11.00
N GLY A 197 3.17 18.94 11.31
CA GLY A 197 4.40 18.22 11.64
C GLY A 197 4.83 18.23 13.09
N GLY A 198 4.19 19.00 13.98
CA GLY A 198 4.47 18.95 15.42
C GLY A 198 4.00 17.65 16.05
N ASP A 199 4.76 17.09 17.00
CA ASP A 199 4.28 16.05 17.90
C ASP A 199 4.50 16.49 19.34
N ASN A 200 3.46 16.54 20.14
CA ASN A 200 3.55 16.98 21.53
C ASN A 200 2.64 16.19 22.48
N SER A 201 2.06 15.10 22.00
CA SER A 201 1.08 14.34 22.79
C SER A 201 1.14 12.83 22.60
N SER A 202 2.02 12.32 21.73
CA SER A 202 2.17 10.89 21.50
C SER A 202 2.76 10.16 22.70
N ARG A 203 2.37 8.90 22.84
CA ARG A 203 2.95 7.95 23.82
C ARG A 203 4.14 7.19 23.24
N TYR A 204 4.11 6.93 21.92
CA TYR A 204 5.23 6.33 21.22
C TYR A 204 6.31 7.38 20.97
N THR A 205 7.56 6.95 21.13
CA THR A 205 8.73 7.76 20.82
C THR A 205 9.04 7.75 19.32
N GLU A 206 9.75 8.76 18.83
CA GLU A 206 10.22 8.77 17.44
C GLU A 206 11.02 7.51 17.09
N THR A 207 11.87 7.02 18.01
CA THR A 207 12.68 5.82 17.78
C THR A 207 11.83 4.57 17.58
N GLU A 208 10.77 4.40 18.36
CA GLU A 208 9.85 3.26 18.23
C GLU A 208 9.12 3.30 16.91
N VAL A 209 8.60 4.47 16.52
CA VAL A 209 7.90 4.62 15.24
C VAL A 209 8.84 4.45 14.05
N ARG A 210 10.06 5.01 14.10
CA ARG A 210 11.08 4.81 13.06
C ARG A 210 11.43 3.33 12.86
N ASN A 211 11.59 2.58 13.95
CA ASN A 211 11.85 1.15 13.87
C ASN A 211 10.67 0.40 13.25
N ALA A 212 9.44 0.69 13.70
CA ALA A 212 8.24 0.09 13.14
C ALA A 212 8.08 0.40 11.63
N VAL A 213 8.40 1.63 11.21
CA VAL A 213 8.40 2.03 9.79
C VAL A 213 9.42 1.25 8.98
N ARG A 214 10.64 1.06 9.49
CA ARG A 214 11.69 0.27 8.82
C ARG A 214 11.34 -1.20 8.66
N GLU A 215 10.60 -1.75 9.62
CA GLU A 215 10.14 -3.14 9.61
C GLU A 215 8.93 -3.35 8.68
N SER A 216 8.27 -2.28 8.27
CA SER A 216 7.08 -2.35 7.43
C SER A 216 7.41 -2.30 5.94
N ASP A 217 6.54 -2.91 5.12
CA ASP A 217 6.56 -2.78 3.66
C ASP A 217 5.65 -1.65 3.17
N VAL A 218 5.50 -0.58 3.98
CA VAL A 218 4.59 0.55 3.72
C VAL A 218 5.40 1.73 3.21
N GLN A 219 4.98 2.33 2.10
CA GLN A 219 5.52 3.61 1.63
C GLN A 219 4.80 4.76 2.33
N ILE A 220 5.56 5.73 2.84
CA ILE A 220 5.01 6.89 3.53
C ILE A 220 5.21 8.13 2.67
N TYR A 221 4.10 8.80 2.36
CA TYR A 221 4.07 10.13 1.78
C TYR A 221 3.56 11.10 2.81
N ALA A 222 4.21 12.25 2.92
CA ALA A 222 3.79 13.29 3.86
C ALA A 222 3.56 14.63 3.15
N ILE A 223 2.49 15.31 3.51
CA ILE A 223 2.25 16.71 3.17
C ILE A 223 2.40 17.50 4.47
N GLY A 224 3.54 18.17 4.60
CA GLY A 224 3.83 19.06 5.72
C GLY A 224 3.32 20.47 5.44
N ILE A 225 2.40 20.98 6.25
CA ILE A 225 1.79 22.29 6.07
C ILE A 225 2.49 23.30 6.98
N TYR A 226 3.40 24.08 6.42
CA TYR A 226 4.24 25.00 7.19
C TYR A 226 3.82 26.45 6.96
N GLU A 227 3.56 27.17 8.04
CA GLU A 227 3.37 28.60 7.94
C GLU A 227 4.72 29.32 7.67
N PRO A 228 4.75 30.40 6.87
CA PRO A 228 5.96 31.20 6.65
C PRO A 228 6.61 31.57 7.96
N MET A 229 7.94 31.62 8.00
CA MET A 229 8.77 31.84 9.20
C MET A 229 8.50 33.12 9.99
N ALA A 230 7.57 33.95 9.58
CA ALA A 230 7.23 35.23 10.25
C ALA A 230 6.38 35.06 11.52
N SER A 231 5.82 33.87 11.80
CA SER A 231 5.05 33.63 13.03
C SER A 231 6.01 33.40 14.21
N ARG A 232 6.17 34.44 15.02
CA ARG A 232 6.88 34.40 16.30
C ARG A 232 6.21 33.38 17.23
N GLY A 233 6.94 32.37 17.69
CA GLY A 233 6.54 31.53 18.81
C GLY A 233 6.33 30.03 18.49
N ARG A 234 7.01 29.48 17.48
CA ARG A 234 7.02 28.01 17.27
C ARG A 234 7.69 27.30 18.43
N THR A 235 7.10 26.22 18.89
CA THR A 235 7.70 25.34 19.88
C THR A 235 8.84 24.52 19.24
N PRO A 236 9.78 23.98 20.04
CA PRO A 236 10.83 23.09 19.53
C PRO A 236 10.25 21.89 18.76
N GLU A 237 9.11 21.38 19.19
CA GLU A 237 8.38 20.26 18.58
C GLU A 237 7.88 20.63 17.18
N GLU A 238 7.28 21.81 17.02
CA GLU A 238 6.83 22.33 15.72
C GLU A 238 8.01 22.57 14.77
N MET A 239 9.19 22.93 15.29
CA MET A 239 10.40 23.09 14.47
C MET A 239 10.99 21.74 14.04
N GLY A 240 10.82 20.70 14.84
CA GLY A 240 11.26 19.33 14.53
C GLY A 240 10.38 18.60 13.51
N GLY A 241 9.11 18.99 13.38
CA GLY A 241 8.12 18.31 12.56
C GLY A 241 8.51 18.07 11.10
N PRO A 242 9.04 19.07 10.36
CA PRO A 242 9.48 18.89 8.97
C PRO A 242 10.56 17.81 8.82
N SER A 243 11.51 17.74 9.75
CA SER A 243 12.57 16.74 9.70
C SER A 243 12.06 15.34 9.99
N LEU A 244 11.11 15.20 10.91
CA LEU A 244 10.46 13.94 11.25
C LEU A 244 9.66 13.40 10.06
N LEU A 245 8.81 14.20 9.44
CA LEU A 245 8.01 13.79 8.28
C LEU A 245 8.90 13.37 7.11
N ARG A 246 9.97 14.13 6.84
CA ARG A 246 10.96 13.80 5.82
C ARG A 246 11.62 12.46 6.08
N GLU A 247 12.11 12.24 7.29
CA GLU A 247 12.81 11.01 7.64
C GLU A 247 11.90 9.78 7.54
N LEU A 248 10.64 9.86 8.03
CA LEU A 248 9.66 8.78 7.91
C LEU A 248 9.36 8.45 6.45
N SER A 249 9.30 9.46 5.58
CA SER A 249 8.99 9.27 4.16
C SER A 249 10.19 8.69 3.39
N GLU A 250 11.36 9.31 3.49
CA GLU A 250 12.54 8.95 2.68
C GLU A 250 13.01 7.52 2.92
N GLN A 251 12.98 7.03 4.17
CA GLN A 251 13.45 5.67 4.47
C GLN A 251 12.53 4.57 3.89
N THR A 252 11.28 4.90 3.53
CA THR A 252 10.30 3.98 2.92
C THR A 252 10.25 4.07 1.40
N GLY A 253 11.01 4.97 0.79
CA GLY A 253 10.95 5.24 -0.65
C GLY A 253 9.79 6.15 -1.08
N GLY A 254 9.08 6.72 -0.13
CA GLY A 254 8.14 7.81 -0.35
C GLY A 254 8.83 9.18 -0.30
N LYS A 255 8.05 10.24 -0.15
CA LYS A 255 8.53 11.64 -0.15
C LYS A 255 7.74 12.50 0.81
N ASP A 256 8.40 13.55 1.34
CA ASP A 256 7.74 14.66 2.00
C ASP A 256 7.57 15.84 1.04
N PHE A 257 6.48 16.55 1.19
CA PHE A 257 6.14 17.75 0.46
C PHE A 257 5.83 18.86 1.47
N GLY A 258 6.77 19.80 1.61
CA GLY A 258 6.54 21.02 2.39
C GLY A 258 5.69 21.99 1.60
N VAL A 259 4.58 22.44 2.16
CA VAL A 259 3.63 23.37 1.53
C VAL A 259 3.48 24.61 2.40
N ASP A 260 3.92 25.74 1.88
CA ASP A 260 3.77 27.05 2.53
C ASP A 260 2.50 27.79 2.07
N ASN A 261 2.03 27.46 0.86
CA ASN A 261 0.82 28.04 0.29
C ASN A 261 -0.31 26.99 0.27
N LEU A 262 -1.33 27.19 1.10
CA LEU A 262 -2.46 26.29 1.22
C LEU A 262 -3.22 26.03 -0.09
N ALA A 263 -3.12 26.93 -1.09
CA ALA A 263 -3.76 26.73 -2.39
C ALA A 263 -3.12 25.59 -3.18
N GLU A 264 -1.87 25.22 -2.90
CA GLU A 264 -1.13 24.16 -3.59
C GLU A 264 -1.41 22.76 -3.03
N LEU A 265 -2.02 22.67 -1.84
CA LEU A 265 -2.28 21.36 -1.18
C LEU A 265 -3.04 20.36 -2.06
N PRO A 266 -4.11 20.75 -2.77
CA PRO A 266 -4.83 19.82 -3.63
C PRO A 266 -3.97 19.26 -4.78
N ASP A 267 -3.13 20.11 -5.39
CA ASP A 267 -2.27 19.73 -6.52
C ASP A 267 -1.14 18.80 -6.05
N VAL A 268 -0.56 19.08 -4.89
CA VAL A 268 0.45 18.22 -4.25
C VAL A 268 -0.14 16.84 -3.94
N ALA A 269 -1.35 16.79 -3.39
CA ALA A 269 -2.01 15.53 -3.08
C ALA A 269 -2.34 14.73 -4.35
N ALA A 270 -2.84 15.38 -5.40
CA ALA A 270 -3.05 14.74 -6.71
C ALA A 270 -1.73 14.19 -7.29
N LYS A 271 -0.65 14.95 -7.19
CA LYS A 271 0.68 14.52 -7.62
C LYS A 271 1.17 13.27 -6.88
N ILE A 272 0.96 13.19 -5.56
CA ILE A 272 1.28 11.97 -4.78
C ILE A 272 0.46 10.78 -5.29
N GLY A 273 -0.83 10.95 -5.53
CA GLY A 273 -1.68 9.90 -6.07
C GLY A 273 -1.17 9.39 -7.43
N LEU A 274 -0.80 10.30 -8.32
CA LEU A 274 -0.21 9.94 -9.61
C LEU A 274 1.16 9.26 -9.44
N GLU A 275 1.98 9.68 -8.48
CA GLU A 275 3.27 9.02 -8.20
C GLU A 275 3.07 7.57 -7.78
N LEU A 276 2.13 7.32 -6.87
CA LEU A 276 1.80 5.97 -6.43
C LEU A 276 1.34 5.08 -7.60
N ARG A 277 0.72 5.64 -8.65
CA ARG A 277 0.29 4.90 -9.85
C ARG A 277 1.45 4.59 -10.81
N ASN A 278 2.39 5.51 -10.96
CA ASN A 278 3.46 5.45 -11.95
C ASN A 278 4.77 4.87 -11.38
N GLN A 279 4.69 3.86 -10.54
CA GLN A 279 5.85 3.18 -9.97
C GLN A 279 6.18 1.90 -10.74
N TYR A 280 7.48 1.64 -10.87
CA TYR A 280 7.98 0.33 -11.26
C TYR A 280 8.08 -0.56 -10.03
N VAL A 281 7.74 -1.83 -10.16
CA VAL A 281 7.93 -2.82 -9.10
C VAL A 281 9.03 -3.77 -9.54
N LEU A 282 10.15 -3.76 -8.82
CA LEU A 282 11.29 -4.64 -9.06
C LEU A 282 11.26 -5.77 -8.04
N GLY A 283 11.17 -7.01 -8.50
CA GLY A 283 11.20 -8.20 -7.65
C GLY A 283 12.49 -8.99 -7.84
N TYR A 284 13.12 -9.39 -6.74
CA TYR A 284 14.30 -10.26 -6.76
C TYR A 284 14.28 -11.24 -5.60
N THR A 285 14.95 -12.39 -5.78
CA THR A 285 15.25 -13.32 -4.68
C THR A 285 16.63 -12.98 -4.15
N PRO A 286 16.76 -12.66 -2.84
CA PRO A 286 18.06 -12.33 -2.24
C PRO A 286 19.08 -13.44 -2.45
N LYS A 287 20.31 -13.09 -2.83
CA LYS A 287 21.44 -14.04 -2.83
C LYS A 287 21.83 -14.47 -1.43
N ASN A 288 21.62 -13.59 -0.44
CA ASN A 288 21.80 -13.91 0.97
C ASN A 288 20.48 -14.43 1.56
N LEU A 289 20.33 -15.74 1.67
CA LEU A 289 19.13 -16.41 2.18
C LEU A 289 19.11 -16.57 3.72
N VAL A 290 20.07 -16.01 4.44
CA VAL A 290 20.16 -16.14 5.90
C VAL A 290 18.98 -15.40 6.56
N LYS A 291 18.18 -16.15 7.33
CA LYS A 291 17.03 -15.63 8.10
C LYS A 291 17.51 -15.18 9.50
N ASP A 292 18.23 -14.06 9.56
CA ASP A 292 18.91 -13.58 10.77
C ASP A 292 18.29 -12.33 11.38
N GLY A 293 17.17 -11.86 10.82
CA GLY A 293 16.50 -10.64 11.28
C GLY A 293 17.30 -9.35 11.08
N LYS A 294 18.44 -9.40 10.34
CA LYS A 294 19.26 -8.21 10.13
C LYS A 294 18.75 -7.34 9.03
N TYR A 295 19.05 -6.06 9.14
CA TYR A 295 18.70 -5.08 8.11
C TYR A 295 19.58 -5.27 6.86
N ARG A 296 18.93 -5.40 5.69
CA ARG A 296 19.54 -5.49 4.36
C ARG A 296 19.39 -4.15 3.66
N ARG A 297 20.50 -3.54 3.26
CA ARG A 297 20.45 -2.27 2.52
C ARG A 297 20.18 -2.52 1.06
N VAL A 298 19.19 -1.83 0.51
CA VAL A 298 18.84 -1.88 -0.91
C VAL A 298 19.31 -0.61 -1.60
N GLN A 299 19.83 -0.75 -2.81
CA GLN A 299 20.15 0.35 -3.69
C GLN A 299 19.69 0.03 -5.11
N VAL A 300 18.96 0.96 -5.72
CA VAL A 300 18.57 0.89 -7.13
C VAL A 300 19.39 1.92 -7.91
N LYS A 301 20.02 1.49 -8.98
CA LYS A 301 20.72 2.37 -9.93
C LYS A 301 20.05 2.29 -11.28
N LEU A 302 19.94 3.43 -11.95
CA LEU A 302 19.47 3.49 -13.32
C LEU A 302 20.68 3.42 -14.28
N VAL A 303 20.54 2.58 -15.29
CA VAL A 303 21.49 2.55 -16.40
C VAL A 303 21.23 3.80 -17.26
N LYS A 304 22.29 4.51 -17.63
CA LYS A 304 22.15 5.69 -18.48
C LYS A 304 21.48 5.32 -19.81
N THR A 305 20.35 5.91 -20.09
CA THR A 305 19.64 5.74 -21.36
C THR A 305 19.98 6.93 -22.26
N VAL A 306 20.40 6.63 -23.48
CA VAL A 306 20.74 7.67 -24.48
C VAL A 306 19.48 8.50 -24.78
N GLY A 307 19.61 9.83 -24.73
CA GLY A 307 18.51 10.74 -25.03
C GLY A 307 17.63 11.14 -23.84
N LEU A 308 17.82 10.54 -22.65
CA LEU A 308 17.12 10.95 -21.43
C LEU A 308 18.02 11.82 -20.54
N PRO A 309 17.41 12.82 -19.84
CA PRO A 309 18.13 13.60 -18.84
C PRO A 309 18.58 12.69 -17.67
N PRO A 310 19.41 13.19 -16.73
CA PRO A 310 19.73 12.47 -15.52
C PRO A 310 18.46 12.14 -14.72
N LEU A 311 18.14 10.87 -14.55
CA LEU A 311 16.96 10.40 -13.84
C LEU A 311 17.29 10.11 -12.38
N LYS A 312 16.30 10.32 -11.49
CA LYS A 312 16.40 10.05 -10.05
C LYS A 312 15.40 8.98 -9.64
N PRO A 313 15.87 7.79 -9.18
CA PRO A 313 15.00 6.78 -8.60
C PRO A 313 14.75 7.09 -7.12
N ALA A 314 13.51 6.96 -6.67
CA ALA A 314 13.13 6.95 -5.26
C ALA A 314 12.62 5.54 -4.91
N PHE A 315 13.17 4.95 -3.86
CA PHE A 315 12.91 3.57 -3.45
C PHE A 315 13.23 3.38 -1.96
N ARG A 316 12.69 2.33 -1.34
CA ARG A 316 13.01 1.99 0.05
C ARG A 316 14.50 1.68 0.21
N THR A 317 15.10 2.18 1.29
CA THR A 317 16.55 2.06 1.53
C THR A 317 16.98 0.68 2.01
N GLY A 318 16.05 -0.19 2.38
CA GLY A 318 16.31 -1.55 2.84
C GLY A 318 15.10 -2.20 3.49
N TYR A 319 15.31 -3.38 4.03
CA TYR A 319 14.32 -4.17 4.75
C TYR A 319 15.00 -5.07 5.80
N TYR A 320 14.23 -5.63 6.73
CA TYR A 320 14.72 -6.63 7.65
C TYR A 320 14.55 -8.03 7.06
N ALA A 321 15.61 -8.83 7.08
CA ALA A 321 15.52 -10.23 6.71
C ALA A 321 14.53 -10.95 7.63
N PRO A 322 13.80 -11.98 7.15
CA PRO A 322 12.93 -12.76 8.02
C PRO A 322 13.71 -13.35 9.19
N THR A 323 13.05 -13.50 10.33
CA THR A 323 13.49 -14.39 11.42
C THR A 323 12.91 -15.78 11.19
N GLN A 324 13.61 -16.82 11.69
CA GLN A 324 13.13 -18.21 11.57
C GLN A 324 11.78 -18.41 12.22
#